data_9338a4f5ef72b3157f4f29395b0bdeb4
#
_entry.id   9338a4f5ef72b3157f4f29395b0bdeb4
#
_cell.length_a   1.000
_cell.length_b   1.000
_cell.length_c   1.000
_cell.angle_alpha   90.00
_cell.angle_beta   90.00
_cell.angle_gamma   90.00
#
_symmetry.space_group_name_H-M   'P 1'
#
loop_
_entity.id
_entity.type
_entity.pdbx_description
1 polymer ?
#
loop_
_entity_poly.entity_id
_entity_poly.type
_entity_poly.pdbx_seq_one_letter_code
_entity_poly.pdbx_strand_id
1 'polypeptide(L)'
;MPAPAQRLVAHLDMDAFYASVELLRYPDLRGRAVVIGGGRRHQPVLRPDGTREYAKLRDYVGRGVVTTSTYEARALGVHSAMGVMKSAQLAPDAILLPIDFDEYRKYSRLFKAAVRAIAPQVEDRGVDEIYVDLTDVPGALDDGGRAAGQQLKTAVESATGGLTCSIGITPNKLLSKLCSELDKPDGLTLLGFDDIPARIWPLAAKKVNGIGPKATEKLAALGLHTIGDIAGADPALLLQHFGQSFGRWLHEAAHGRDEREVVTFSEPKSISRETTFERDLHAVRDRAELGAIFTLLCEQLAGDLSRKGYASKTIGIKLRFDDFKSVTRDLTLPAHTLDAVDIRRAAGACLKRVDLSRRLRLLGVRAGALATLDELVAPPPPLGPDAVTSRVEAREPMTTYGLPLFDAAPPEA
;
A
#
# COMPACT_ATOMS: atom_id res chain seq x y z
N MET A 1 14.13 -30.17 -24.20
CA MET A 1 13.09 -29.47 -23.43
C MET A 1 12.53 -28.36 -24.31
N PRO A 2 11.22 -28.21 -24.47
CA PRO A 2 10.70 -27.06 -25.20
C PRO A 2 11.21 -25.79 -24.52
N ALA A 3 11.57 -24.77 -25.31
CA ALA A 3 11.92 -23.46 -24.77
C ALA A 3 10.77 -22.98 -23.85
N PRO A 4 11.06 -22.38 -22.68
CA PRO A 4 10.01 -21.83 -21.85
C PRO A 4 9.18 -20.86 -22.71
N ALA A 5 7.85 -20.98 -22.60
CA ALA A 5 6.94 -20.09 -23.31
C ALA A 5 7.35 -18.63 -23.02
N GLN A 6 7.54 -17.84 -24.08
CA GLN A 6 7.95 -16.45 -23.96
C GLN A 6 6.82 -15.68 -23.28
N ARG A 7 7.01 -15.31 -22.01
CA ARG A 7 6.06 -14.47 -21.26
C ARG A 7 6.32 -13.01 -21.58
N LEU A 8 5.26 -12.24 -21.58
CA LEU A 8 5.33 -10.79 -21.77
C LEU A 8 4.45 -10.09 -20.74
N VAL A 9 5.08 -9.46 -19.75
CA VAL A 9 4.40 -8.80 -18.62
C VAL A 9 4.68 -7.31 -18.66
N ALA A 10 3.62 -6.51 -18.69
CA ALA A 10 3.72 -5.06 -18.52
C ALA A 10 3.46 -4.68 -17.05
N HIS A 11 4.23 -3.73 -16.53
CA HIS A 11 3.89 -2.95 -15.37
C HIS A 11 3.57 -1.52 -15.80
N LEU A 12 2.35 -1.07 -15.52
CA LEU A 12 1.87 0.27 -15.80
C LEU A 12 1.76 1.04 -14.47
N ASP A 13 2.35 2.23 -14.43
CA ASP A 13 2.37 3.11 -13.27
C ASP A 13 2.03 4.54 -13.72
N MET A 14 0.99 5.12 -13.13
CA MET A 14 0.53 6.47 -13.47
C MET A 14 1.52 7.53 -12.98
N ASP A 15 1.89 8.47 -13.83
CA ASP A 15 2.91 9.47 -13.53
C ASP A 15 2.41 10.51 -12.50
N ALA A 16 3.08 10.57 -11.34
CA ALA A 16 2.74 11.46 -10.22
C ALA A 16 1.24 11.53 -9.93
N PHE A 17 0.56 10.37 -9.93
CA PHE A 17 -0.87 10.16 -10.13
C PHE A 17 -1.77 11.21 -9.46
N TYR A 18 -1.75 11.34 -8.12
CA TYR A 18 -2.66 12.28 -7.45
C TYR A 18 -2.37 13.73 -7.83
N ALA A 19 -1.09 14.08 -8.00
CA ALA A 19 -0.73 15.42 -8.45
C ALA A 19 -1.23 15.67 -9.88
N SER A 20 -1.08 14.70 -10.77
CA SER A 20 -1.56 14.79 -12.15
C SER A 20 -3.09 14.93 -12.22
N VAL A 21 -3.84 14.20 -11.38
CA VAL A 21 -5.30 14.39 -11.25
C VAL A 21 -5.65 15.81 -10.80
N GLU A 22 -4.94 16.35 -9.81
CA GLU A 22 -5.17 17.73 -9.37
C GLU A 22 -4.81 18.76 -10.45
N LEU A 23 -3.78 18.51 -11.27
CA LEU A 23 -3.44 19.38 -12.39
C LEU A 23 -4.47 19.37 -13.53
N LEU A 24 -5.34 18.34 -13.62
CA LEU A 24 -6.52 18.41 -14.50
C LEU A 24 -7.59 19.35 -13.94
N ARG A 25 -7.75 19.38 -12.60
CA ARG A 25 -8.71 20.26 -11.90
C ARG A 25 -8.22 21.70 -11.79
N TYR A 26 -6.91 21.90 -11.69
CA TYR A 26 -6.24 23.18 -11.52
C TYR A 26 -5.15 23.37 -12.60
N PRO A 27 -5.53 23.59 -13.86
CA PRO A 27 -4.57 23.68 -14.99
C PRO A 27 -3.57 24.82 -14.86
N ASP A 28 -3.88 25.86 -14.11
CA ASP A 28 -3.02 27.01 -13.80
C ASP A 28 -1.81 26.63 -12.91
N LEU A 29 -1.82 25.41 -12.35
CA LEU A 29 -0.71 24.89 -11.55
C LEU A 29 0.29 24.04 -12.36
N ARG A 30 0.06 23.82 -13.64
CA ARG A 30 1.01 23.07 -14.49
C ARG A 30 2.37 23.76 -14.53
N GLY A 31 3.43 22.96 -14.41
CA GLY A 31 4.81 23.44 -14.35
C GLY A 31 5.21 24.07 -13.01
N ARG A 32 4.35 23.99 -12.00
CA ARG A 32 4.62 24.52 -10.65
C ARG A 32 4.92 23.39 -9.66
N ALA A 33 5.70 23.71 -8.64
CA ALA A 33 5.91 22.79 -7.52
C ALA A 33 4.62 22.67 -6.70
N VAL A 34 3.94 21.52 -6.81
CA VAL A 34 2.69 21.20 -6.10
C VAL A 34 2.88 19.94 -5.27
N VAL A 35 2.37 19.98 -4.05
CA VAL A 35 2.43 18.88 -3.08
C VAL A 35 1.02 18.53 -2.65
N ILE A 36 0.68 17.25 -2.69
CA ILE A 36 -0.60 16.72 -2.23
C ILE A 36 -0.39 16.13 -0.84
N GLY A 37 -1.11 16.62 0.17
CA GLY A 37 -0.95 16.12 1.53
C GLY A 37 -1.65 16.98 2.58
N GLY A 38 -1.35 16.70 3.86
CA GLY A 38 -1.89 17.51 4.95
C GLY A 38 -3.38 17.29 5.25
N GLY A 39 -3.98 16.22 4.72
CA GLY A 39 -5.40 15.91 4.92
C GLY A 39 -6.32 16.73 4.03
N ARG A 40 -7.54 17.06 4.53
CA ARG A 40 -8.55 17.83 3.78
C ARG A 40 -8.55 19.33 4.09
N ARG A 41 -7.58 19.81 4.85
CA ARG A 41 -7.37 21.22 5.15
C ARG A 41 -6.76 21.93 3.93
N HIS A 42 -6.74 23.26 3.95
CA HIS A 42 -6.10 24.06 2.91
C HIS A 42 -6.73 23.92 1.51
N GLN A 43 -8.08 23.93 1.47
CA GLN A 43 -8.82 23.95 0.20
C GLN A 43 -8.50 25.25 -0.58
N PRO A 44 -8.33 25.17 -1.92
CA PRO A 44 -8.19 26.36 -2.75
C PRO A 44 -9.40 27.29 -2.59
N VAL A 45 -9.15 28.59 -2.44
CA VAL A 45 -10.19 29.59 -2.28
C VAL A 45 -10.37 30.34 -3.60
N LEU A 46 -11.59 30.31 -4.15
CA LEU A 46 -11.95 31.11 -5.32
C LEU A 46 -12.17 32.57 -4.90
N ARG A 47 -11.42 33.51 -5.50
CA ARG A 47 -11.56 34.93 -5.27
C ARG A 47 -12.67 35.52 -6.15
N PRO A 48 -13.20 36.72 -5.79
CA PRO A 48 -14.24 37.39 -6.59
C PRO A 48 -13.82 37.71 -8.03
N ASP A 49 -12.53 37.86 -8.28
CA ASP A 49 -11.95 38.13 -9.62
C ASP A 49 -11.80 36.87 -10.49
N GLY A 50 -12.23 35.69 -9.99
CA GLY A 50 -12.13 34.41 -10.67
C GLY A 50 -10.77 33.72 -10.50
N THR A 51 -9.79 34.36 -9.85
CA THR A 51 -8.51 33.68 -9.52
C THR A 51 -8.64 32.75 -8.33
N ARG A 52 -7.71 31.80 -8.19
CA ARG A 52 -7.64 30.90 -7.03
C ARG A 52 -6.45 31.23 -6.16
N GLU A 53 -6.69 31.25 -4.87
CA GLU A 53 -5.65 31.33 -3.86
C GLU A 53 -5.35 29.93 -3.34
N TYR A 54 -4.06 29.58 -3.30
CA TYR A 54 -3.57 28.29 -2.88
C TYR A 54 -2.71 28.42 -1.63
N ALA A 55 -2.89 27.52 -0.68
CA ALA A 55 -2.01 27.41 0.48
C ALA A 55 -0.60 27.02 0.05
N LYS A 56 0.40 27.46 0.80
CA LYS A 56 1.80 27.10 0.60
C LYS A 56 2.29 26.15 1.69
N LEU A 57 3.33 25.38 1.40
CA LEU A 57 3.91 24.47 2.39
C LEU A 57 4.35 25.18 3.66
N ARG A 58 4.84 26.42 3.58
CA ARG A 58 5.25 27.22 4.75
C ARG A 58 4.11 27.45 5.75
N ASP A 59 2.86 27.45 5.30
CA ASP A 59 1.68 27.74 6.12
C ASP A 59 1.15 26.48 6.82
N TYR A 60 1.75 25.32 6.55
CA TYR A 60 1.30 24.05 7.12
C TYR A 60 1.84 23.80 8.51
N VAL A 61 0.93 23.42 9.41
CA VAL A 61 1.25 22.93 10.75
C VAL A 61 0.52 21.59 10.97
N GLY A 62 1.25 20.56 11.35
CA GLY A 62 0.64 19.25 11.64
C GLY A 62 1.58 18.07 11.42
N ARG A 63 0.99 16.87 11.52
CA ARG A 63 1.70 15.57 11.42
C ARG A 63 1.48 14.86 10.08
N GLY A 64 0.90 15.56 9.10
CA GLY A 64 0.63 15.01 7.79
C GLY A 64 1.91 14.65 7.04
N VAL A 65 1.76 13.74 6.08
CA VAL A 65 2.81 13.35 5.15
C VAL A 65 2.43 13.77 3.73
N VAL A 66 3.42 13.94 2.90
CA VAL A 66 3.26 14.10 1.46
C VAL A 66 2.72 12.79 0.89
N THR A 67 1.56 12.83 0.27
CA THR A 67 0.98 11.67 -0.42
C THR A 67 1.65 11.50 -1.78
N THR A 68 1.75 12.59 -2.53
CA THR A 68 2.57 12.69 -3.76
C THR A 68 2.94 14.14 -4.05
N SER A 69 3.80 14.35 -5.05
CA SER A 69 4.24 15.69 -5.49
C SER A 69 4.51 15.69 -6.99
N THR A 70 4.39 16.85 -7.61
CA THR A 70 4.79 17.06 -9.01
C THR A 70 6.28 16.87 -9.20
N TYR A 71 6.73 16.67 -10.44
CA TYR A 71 8.15 16.51 -10.74
C TYR A 71 8.96 17.76 -10.39
N GLU A 72 8.38 18.95 -10.52
CA GLU A 72 8.96 20.22 -10.08
C GLU A 72 9.20 20.25 -8.57
N ALA A 73 8.27 19.74 -7.77
CA ALA A 73 8.46 19.63 -6.32
C ALA A 73 9.48 18.53 -5.96
N ARG A 74 9.52 17.44 -6.72
CA ARG A 74 10.54 16.38 -6.55
C ARG A 74 11.95 16.90 -6.85
N ALA A 75 12.11 17.79 -7.83
CA ALA A 75 13.38 18.44 -8.13
C ALA A 75 13.88 19.33 -6.96
N LEU A 76 12.96 19.81 -6.10
CA LEU A 76 13.28 20.52 -4.86
C LEU A 76 13.51 19.57 -3.66
N GLY A 77 13.51 18.26 -3.89
CA GLY A 77 13.73 17.25 -2.86
C GLY A 77 12.48 16.81 -2.10
N VAL A 78 11.28 17.19 -2.54
CA VAL A 78 10.01 16.81 -1.91
C VAL A 78 9.46 15.53 -2.52
N HIS A 79 9.39 14.45 -1.71
CA HIS A 79 8.97 13.13 -2.16
C HIS A 79 7.83 12.57 -1.30
N SER A 80 7.12 11.57 -1.84
CA SER A 80 6.07 10.82 -1.14
C SER A 80 6.58 10.24 0.18
N ALA A 81 5.69 10.15 1.17
CA ALA A 81 5.95 9.73 2.55
C ALA A 81 6.82 10.67 3.40
N MET A 82 7.33 11.78 2.84
CA MET A 82 8.02 12.82 3.61
C MET A 82 7.01 13.56 4.50
N GLY A 83 7.39 13.92 5.73
CA GLY A 83 6.58 14.80 6.57
C GLY A 83 6.38 16.18 5.93
N VAL A 84 5.13 16.69 5.91
CA VAL A 84 4.84 17.99 5.26
C VAL A 84 5.64 19.13 5.89
N MET A 85 5.85 19.11 7.22
CA MET A 85 6.71 20.11 7.90
C MET A 85 8.17 20.09 7.40
N LYS A 86 8.72 18.87 7.12
CA LYS A 86 10.06 18.75 6.53
C LYS A 86 10.08 19.24 5.08
N SER A 87 9.03 18.94 4.32
CA SER A 87 8.87 19.41 2.95
C SER A 87 8.79 20.94 2.87
N ALA A 88 8.15 21.56 3.87
CA ALA A 88 8.08 23.03 3.99
C ALA A 88 9.46 23.70 4.18
N GLN A 89 10.41 22.99 4.80
CA GLN A 89 11.79 23.48 4.93
C GLN A 89 12.55 23.43 3.60
N LEU A 90 12.25 22.45 2.74
CA LEU A 90 12.90 22.27 1.43
C LEU A 90 12.29 23.16 0.35
N ALA A 91 10.97 23.30 0.34
CA ALA A 91 10.23 24.02 -0.68
C ALA A 91 9.08 24.86 -0.07
N PRO A 92 9.40 25.93 0.70
CA PRO A 92 8.39 26.68 1.45
C PRO A 92 7.31 27.33 0.57
N ASP A 93 7.66 27.67 -0.66
CA ASP A 93 6.75 28.31 -1.62
C ASP A 93 5.97 27.32 -2.49
N ALA A 94 6.25 26.03 -2.42
CA ALA A 94 5.47 25.02 -3.13
C ALA A 94 4.01 25.05 -2.66
N ILE A 95 3.11 24.83 -3.61
CA ILE A 95 1.66 24.81 -3.36
C ILE A 95 1.29 23.53 -2.62
N LEU A 96 0.48 23.67 -1.58
CA LEU A 96 -0.10 22.56 -0.86
C LEU A 96 -1.57 22.39 -1.24
N LEU A 97 -1.92 21.23 -1.80
CA LEU A 97 -3.30 20.86 -2.09
C LEU A 97 -3.77 19.75 -1.14
N PRO A 98 -5.05 19.75 -0.77
CA PRO A 98 -5.66 18.69 0.03
C PRO A 98 -5.80 17.39 -0.77
N ILE A 99 -5.99 16.28 -0.05
CA ILE A 99 -6.21 14.96 -0.63
C ILE A 99 -7.68 14.78 -1.01
N ASP A 100 -7.95 14.29 -2.21
CA ASP A 100 -9.28 13.91 -2.69
C ASP A 100 -9.30 12.45 -3.21
N PHE A 101 -9.43 11.50 -2.29
CA PHE A 101 -9.44 10.08 -2.64
C PHE A 101 -10.64 9.66 -3.52
N ASP A 102 -11.73 10.41 -3.54
CA ASP A 102 -12.90 10.08 -4.37
C ASP A 102 -12.57 10.32 -5.85
N GLU A 103 -11.94 11.47 -6.16
CA GLU A 103 -11.45 11.75 -7.51
C GLU A 103 -10.34 10.76 -7.91
N TYR A 104 -9.38 10.46 -7.03
CA TYR A 104 -8.31 9.53 -7.38
C TYR A 104 -8.84 8.13 -7.68
N ARG A 105 -9.83 7.64 -6.92
CA ARG A 105 -10.50 6.36 -7.21
C ARG A 105 -11.28 6.38 -8.52
N LYS A 106 -11.88 7.51 -8.88
CA LYS A 106 -12.57 7.68 -10.18
C LYS A 106 -11.58 7.50 -11.34
N TYR A 107 -10.48 8.25 -11.34
CA TYR A 107 -9.46 8.13 -12.38
C TYR A 107 -8.78 6.75 -12.40
N SER A 108 -8.57 6.15 -11.23
CA SER A 108 -8.10 4.76 -11.12
C SER A 108 -9.01 3.77 -11.84
N ARG A 109 -10.33 3.88 -11.67
CA ARG A 109 -11.29 3.03 -12.39
C ARG A 109 -11.27 3.28 -13.89
N LEU A 110 -11.15 4.54 -14.33
CA LEU A 110 -11.13 4.90 -15.76
C LEU A 110 -9.93 4.27 -16.47
N PHE A 111 -8.70 4.48 -15.98
CA PHE A 111 -7.53 3.91 -16.65
C PHE A 111 -7.52 2.38 -16.62
N LYS A 112 -7.91 1.76 -15.49
CA LYS A 112 -7.97 0.30 -15.38
C LYS A 112 -9.02 -0.31 -16.31
N ALA A 113 -10.14 0.34 -16.51
CA ALA A 113 -11.15 -0.08 -17.47
C ALA A 113 -10.62 0.00 -18.90
N ALA A 114 -9.93 1.08 -19.26
CA ALA A 114 -9.33 1.26 -20.57
C ALA A 114 -8.27 0.18 -20.87
N VAL A 115 -7.43 -0.14 -19.88
CA VAL A 115 -6.43 -1.22 -20.02
C VAL A 115 -7.09 -2.58 -20.18
N ARG A 116 -8.10 -2.91 -19.37
CA ARG A 116 -8.80 -4.20 -19.46
C ARG A 116 -9.53 -4.42 -20.78
N ALA A 117 -9.92 -3.37 -21.46
CA ALA A 117 -10.53 -3.45 -22.79
C ALA A 117 -9.55 -3.92 -23.88
N ILE A 118 -8.25 -3.73 -23.65
CA ILE A 118 -7.18 -4.16 -24.57
C ILE A 118 -6.60 -5.50 -24.13
N ALA A 119 -6.28 -5.61 -22.82
CA ALA A 119 -5.66 -6.80 -22.22
C ALA A 119 -6.41 -7.15 -20.92
N PRO A 120 -7.22 -8.22 -20.91
CA PRO A 120 -8.12 -8.53 -19.80
C PRO A 120 -7.39 -9.09 -18.54
N GLN A 121 -6.18 -9.65 -18.73
CA GLN A 121 -5.39 -10.24 -17.64
C GLN A 121 -4.65 -9.14 -16.87
N VAL A 122 -5.36 -8.51 -15.91
CA VAL A 122 -4.86 -7.36 -15.13
C VAL A 122 -4.85 -7.70 -13.64
N GLU A 123 -3.68 -7.58 -13.01
CA GLU A 123 -3.51 -7.60 -11.56
C GLU A 123 -3.50 -6.19 -11.00
N ASP A 124 -4.43 -5.91 -10.10
CA ASP A 124 -4.53 -4.64 -9.38
C ASP A 124 -3.50 -4.59 -8.24
N ARG A 125 -2.62 -3.58 -8.22
CA ARG A 125 -1.59 -3.40 -7.18
C ARG A 125 -1.77 -2.16 -6.32
N GLY A 126 -2.76 -1.35 -6.65
CA GLY A 126 -3.03 -0.11 -5.94
C GLY A 126 -3.94 0.81 -6.73
N VAL A 127 -4.01 2.07 -6.36
CA VAL A 127 -4.86 3.05 -7.06
C VAL A 127 -4.25 3.52 -8.37
N ASP A 128 -2.94 3.41 -8.55
CA ASP A 128 -2.15 4.01 -9.64
C ASP A 128 -1.26 3.02 -10.38
N GLU A 129 -1.16 1.76 -9.94
CA GLU A 129 -0.32 0.77 -10.59
C GLU A 129 -1.02 -0.58 -10.81
N ILE A 130 -0.68 -1.23 -11.92
CA ILE A 130 -1.19 -2.55 -12.30
C ILE A 130 -0.10 -3.36 -13.01
N TYR A 131 -0.22 -4.71 -12.93
CA TYR A 131 0.44 -5.60 -13.89
C TYR A 131 -0.56 -6.07 -14.93
N VAL A 132 -0.07 -6.27 -16.16
CA VAL A 132 -0.86 -6.75 -17.29
C VAL A 132 -0.10 -7.90 -17.95
N ASP A 133 -0.73 -9.04 -18.13
CA ASP A 133 -0.18 -10.11 -18.95
C ASP A 133 -0.53 -9.83 -20.42
N LEU A 134 0.49 -9.62 -21.23
CA LEU A 134 0.40 -9.36 -22.66
C LEU A 134 0.70 -10.60 -23.51
N THR A 135 1.01 -11.74 -22.88
CA THR A 135 1.46 -12.96 -23.60
C THR A 135 0.46 -13.40 -24.66
N ASP A 136 -0.82 -13.37 -24.33
CA ASP A 136 -1.91 -13.80 -25.22
C ASP A 136 -2.56 -12.65 -26.01
N VAL A 137 -2.03 -11.42 -25.89
CA VAL A 137 -2.55 -10.28 -26.66
C VAL A 137 -2.07 -10.40 -28.11
N PRO A 138 -2.99 -10.40 -29.09
CA PRO A 138 -2.63 -10.59 -30.49
C PRO A 138 -1.55 -9.61 -30.97
N GLY A 139 -0.46 -10.14 -31.55
CA GLY A 139 0.65 -9.36 -32.07
C GLY A 139 1.63 -8.80 -31.02
N ALA A 140 1.34 -8.95 -29.73
CA ALA A 140 2.21 -8.37 -28.68
C ALA A 140 3.61 -9.01 -28.65
N LEU A 141 3.73 -10.29 -28.99
CA LEU A 141 5.03 -10.99 -29.03
C LEU A 141 5.87 -10.62 -30.25
N ASP A 142 5.27 -10.11 -31.33
CA ASP A 142 5.96 -9.87 -32.60
C ASP A 142 7.00 -8.74 -32.49
N ASP A 143 6.76 -7.74 -31.66
CA ASP A 143 7.62 -6.58 -31.43
C ASP A 143 8.06 -6.39 -29.98
N GLY A 144 7.93 -7.45 -29.17
CA GLY A 144 8.23 -7.42 -27.75
C GLY A 144 7.27 -6.55 -26.94
N GLY A 145 6.06 -6.33 -27.42
CA GLY A 145 4.99 -5.57 -26.75
C GLY A 145 5.01 -4.07 -27.02
N ARG A 146 5.83 -3.57 -27.92
CA ARG A 146 5.95 -2.13 -28.20
C ARG A 146 4.62 -1.53 -28.66
N ALA A 147 3.98 -2.13 -29.65
CA ALA A 147 2.70 -1.65 -30.18
C ALA A 147 1.60 -1.74 -29.10
N ALA A 148 1.53 -2.84 -28.37
CA ALA A 148 0.60 -3.01 -27.26
C ALA A 148 0.83 -1.95 -26.16
N GLY A 149 2.08 -1.70 -25.77
CA GLY A 149 2.44 -0.66 -24.82
C GLY A 149 2.01 0.73 -25.25
N GLN A 150 2.23 1.09 -26.50
CA GLN A 150 1.78 2.37 -27.05
C GLN A 150 0.25 2.48 -27.10
N GLN A 151 -0.44 1.41 -27.46
CA GLN A 151 -1.90 1.35 -27.43
C GLN A 151 -2.45 1.54 -26.02
N LEU A 152 -1.84 0.89 -25.01
CA LEU A 152 -2.21 1.06 -23.62
C LEU A 152 -2.03 2.52 -23.15
N LYS A 153 -0.91 3.17 -23.45
CA LYS A 153 -0.66 4.58 -23.13
C LYS A 153 -1.74 5.50 -23.74
N THR A 154 -2.01 5.35 -25.03
CA THR A 154 -3.02 6.15 -25.73
C THR A 154 -4.41 5.93 -25.15
N ALA A 155 -4.78 4.70 -24.80
CA ALA A 155 -6.07 4.38 -24.19
C ALA A 155 -6.22 5.00 -22.79
N VAL A 156 -5.16 4.96 -21.98
CA VAL A 156 -5.12 5.58 -20.65
C VAL A 156 -5.30 7.09 -20.76
N GLU A 157 -4.51 7.75 -21.60
CA GLU A 157 -4.56 9.19 -21.82
C GLU A 157 -5.96 9.64 -22.27
N SER A 158 -6.52 8.95 -23.27
CA SER A 158 -7.86 9.25 -23.79
C SER A 158 -8.95 9.06 -22.75
N ALA A 159 -8.94 7.94 -22.03
CA ALA A 159 -9.94 7.61 -21.01
C ALA A 159 -9.92 8.54 -19.79
N THR A 160 -8.75 9.10 -19.48
CA THR A 160 -8.56 9.97 -18.31
C THR A 160 -8.54 11.46 -18.63
N GLY A 161 -8.60 11.82 -19.92
CA GLY A 161 -8.55 13.22 -20.35
C GLY A 161 -7.16 13.86 -20.18
N GLY A 162 -6.08 13.06 -20.37
CA GLY A 162 -4.71 13.56 -20.45
C GLY A 162 -3.77 13.15 -19.31
N LEU A 163 -4.12 12.15 -18.49
CA LEU A 163 -3.16 11.56 -17.56
C LEU A 163 -2.20 10.63 -18.32
N THR A 164 -0.90 10.74 -18.01
CA THR A 164 0.13 9.86 -18.59
C THR A 164 0.48 8.72 -17.64
N CYS A 165 1.07 7.67 -18.20
CA CYS A 165 1.62 6.56 -17.45
C CYS A 165 2.95 6.11 -18.05
N SER A 166 3.80 5.53 -17.20
CA SER A 166 5.04 4.89 -17.62
C SER A 166 4.90 3.37 -17.58
N ILE A 167 5.35 2.70 -18.61
CA ILE A 167 5.18 1.25 -18.78
C ILE A 167 6.55 0.58 -18.96
N GLY A 168 6.79 -0.48 -18.17
CA GLY A 168 7.87 -1.42 -18.41
C GLY A 168 7.32 -2.75 -18.93
N ILE A 169 7.82 -3.25 -20.04
CA ILE A 169 7.41 -4.52 -20.65
C ILE A 169 8.61 -5.48 -20.69
N THR A 170 8.48 -6.62 -20.02
CA THR A 170 9.57 -7.56 -19.80
C THR A 170 9.03 -8.99 -19.63
N PRO A 171 9.90 -10.03 -19.54
CA PRO A 171 9.45 -11.40 -19.34
C PRO A 171 8.79 -11.69 -17.96
N ASN A 172 8.87 -10.79 -16.97
CA ASN A 172 8.30 -11.03 -15.64
C ASN A 172 7.98 -9.74 -14.86
N LYS A 173 7.26 -9.90 -13.76
CA LYS A 173 6.77 -8.77 -12.92
C LYS A 173 7.89 -7.97 -12.24
N LEU A 174 8.98 -8.62 -11.81
CA LEU A 174 10.10 -7.95 -11.16
C LEU A 174 10.75 -6.94 -12.09
N LEU A 175 11.13 -7.39 -13.25
CA LEU A 175 11.79 -6.56 -14.27
C LEU A 175 10.85 -5.49 -14.82
N SER A 176 9.57 -5.81 -15.08
CA SER A 176 8.60 -4.85 -15.62
C SER A 176 8.39 -3.67 -14.67
N LYS A 177 8.29 -3.94 -13.33
CA LYS A 177 8.18 -2.86 -12.35
C LYS A 177 9.44 -2.00 -12.26
N LEU A 178 10.61 -2.60 -12.39
CA LEU A 178 11.86 -1.85 -12.40
C LEU A 178 11.96 -0.99 -13.66
N CYS A 179 11.57 -1.56 -14.82
CA CYS A 179 11.62 -0.86 -16.10
C CYS A 179 10.62 0.29 -16.21
N SER A 180 9.45 0.20 -15.59
CA SER A 180 8.48 1.30 -15.58
C SER A 180 8.99 2.58 -14.88
N GLU A 181 10.07 2.48 -14.08
CA GLU A 181 10.69 3.62 -13.40
C GLU A 181 11.87 4.25 -14.16
N LEU A 182 12.38 3.58 -15.23
CA LEU A 182 13.63 4.00 -15.89
C LEU A 182 13.45 5.27 -16.72
N ASP A 183 12.33 5.40 -17.42
CA ASP A 183 12.08 6.47 -18.38
C ASP A 183 10.89 7.35 -17.96
N LYS A 184 10.59 7.47 -16.63
CA LYS A 184 9.54 8.36 -16.14
C LYS A 184 9.90 9.84 -16.36
N PRO A 185 8.90 10.72 -16.67
CA PRO A 185 7.49 10.43 -16.95
C PRO A 185 7.22 10.01 -18.39
N ASP A 186 6.03 9.45 -18.63
CA ASP A 186 5.47 9.08 -19.93
C ASP A 186 6.33 8.11 -20.75
N GLY A 187 7.14 7.28 -20.05
CA GLY A 187 8.07 6.34 -20.65
C GLY A 187 7.43 5.03 -21.13
N LEU A 188 8.13 4.37 -22.06
CA LEU A 188 7.84 3.00 -22.50
C LEU A 188 9.16 2.24 -22.63
N THR A 189 9.49 1.43 -21.66
CA THR A 189 10.74 0.67 -21.58
C THR A 189 10.51 -0.81 -21.86
N LEU A 190 11.16 -1.34 -22.88
CA LEU A 190 11.17 -2.77 -23.20
C LEU A 190 12.53 -3.36 -22.83
N LEU A 191 12.53 -4.57 -22.24
CA LEU A 191 13.74 -5.24 -21.82
C LEU A 191 13.57 -6.77 -21.83
N GLY A 192 14.52 -7.46 -22.46
CA GLY A 192 14.68 -8.91 -22.41
C GLY A 192 15.69 -9.35 -21.36
N PHE A 193 15.88 -10.66 -21.21
CA PHE A 193 16.88 -11.19 -20.26
C PHE A 193 18.31 -10.82 -20.68
N ASP A 194 18.58 -10.72 -21.97
CA ASP A 194 19.92 -10.39 -22.50
C ASP A 194 20.34 -8.95 -22.18
N ASP A 195 19.38 -8.08 -21.90
CA ASP A 195 19.64 -6.67 -21.54
C ASP A 195 20.05 -6.49 -20.08
N ILE A 196 19.85 -7.49 -19.21
CA ILE A 196 20.07 -7.39 -17.77
C ILE A 196 21.48 -6.93 -17.42
N PRO A 197 22.56 -7.51 -17.99
CA PRO A 197 23.91 -7.09 -17.63
C PRO A 197 24.18 -5.61 -17.98
N ALA A 198 23.68 -5.14 -19.11
CA ALA A 198 23.94 -3.80 -19.58
C ALA A 198 23.03 -2.74 -18.96
N ARG A 199 21.75 -3.05 -18.69
CA ARG A 199 20.75 -2.05 -18.29
C ARG A 199 20.29 -2.17 -16.83
N ILE A 200 20.35 -3.36 -16.22
CA ILE A 200 19.85 -3.59 -14.88
C ILE A 200 20.98 -3.67 -13.84
N TRP A 201 22.04 -4.42 -14.12
CA TRP A 201 23.15 -4.58 -13.16
C TRP A 201 23.82 -3.28 -12.73
N PRO A 202 23.97 -2.24 -13.58
CA PRO A 202 24.55 -0.96 -13.15
C PRO A 202 23.66 -0.17 -12.16
N LEU A 203 22.39 -0.52 -12.02
CA LEU A 203 21.45 0.20 -11.16
C LEU A 203 21.74 -0.08 -9.67
N ALA A 204 21.52 0.93 -8.84
CA ALA A 204 21.64 0.80 -7.40
C ALA A 204 20.68 -0.29 -6.85
N ALA A 205 21.15 -1.14 -5.95
CA ALA A 205 20.39 -2.25 -5.36
C ALA A 205 19.02 -1.83 -4.80
N LYS A 206 18.92 -0.64 -4.22
CA LYS A 206 17.66 -0.07 -3.71
C LYS A 206 16.55 0.15 -4.76
N LYS A 207 16.89 0.07 -6.04
CA LYS A 207 15.91 0.19 -7.13
C LYS A 207 15.04 -1.07 -7.27
N VAL A 208 15.51 -2.21 -6.77
CA VAL A 208 14.72 -3.45 -6.79
C VAL A 208 13.60 -3.35 -5.75
N ASN A 209 12.35 -3.47 -6.21
CA ASN A 209 11.19 -3.51 -5.33
C ASN A 209 11.32 -4.70 -4.36
N GLY A 210 11.34 -4.41 -3.05
CA GLY A 210 11.59 -5.38 -1.99
C GLY A 210 12.91 -5.13 -1.24
N ILE A 211 13.85 -4.36 -1.80
CA ILE A 211 15.07 -3.91 -1.11
C ILE A 211 14.80 -2.56 -0.46
N GLY A 212 14.32 -2.58 0.79
CA GLY A 212 14.05 -1.38 1.57
C GLY A 212 15.33 -0.78 2.22
N PRO A 213 15.22 0.38 2.94
CA PRO A 213 16.37 1.09 3.50
C PRO A 213 17.27 0.22 4.36
N LYS A 214 16.72 -0.59 5.27
CA LYS A 214 17.52 -1.49 6.13
C LYS A 214 18.29 -2.56 5.36
N ALA A 215 17.68 -3.11 4.30
CA ALA A 215 18.38 -4.07 3.44
C ALA A 215 19.46 -3.37 2.62
N THR A 216 19.20 -2.15 2.13
CA THR A 216 20.18 -1.32 1.42
C THR A 216 21.41 -1.01 2.28
N GLU A 217 21.22 -0.58 3.53
CA GLU A 217 22.31 -0.33 4.48
C GLU A 217 23.14 -1.59 4.73
N LYS A 218 22.46 -2.73 4.91
CA LYS A 218 23.14 -4.01 5.16
C LYS A 218 23.90 -4.52 3.94
N LEU A 219 23.35 -4.35 2.72
CA LEU A 219 24.05 -4.64 1.47
C LEU A 219 25.28 -3.76 1.30
N ALA A 220 25.14 -2.45 1.53
CA ALA A 220 26.24 -1.50 1.44
C ALA A 220 27.40 -1.83 2.42
N ALA A 221 27.07 -2.29 3.64
CA ALA A 221 28.07 -2.75 4.62
C ALA A 221 28.83 -3.99 4.15
N LEU A 222 28.30 -4.76 3.19
CA LEU A 222 28.95 -5.89 2.55
C LEU A 222 29.66 -5.51 1.23
N GLY A 223 29.69 -4.22 0.87
CA GLY A 223 30.24 -3.74 -0.40
C GLY A 223 29.33 -3.97 -1.62
N LEU A 224 28.06 -4.34 -1.41
CA LEU A 224 27.10 -4.62 -2.48
C LEU A 224 26.20 -3.39 -2.70
N HIS A 225 26.53 -2.57 -3.70
CA HIS A 225 25.85 -1.29 -3.96
C HIS A 225 24.90 -1.36 -5.15
N THR A 226 25.25 -2.17 -6.15
CA THR A 226 24.49 -2.33 -7.39
C THR A 226 23.77 -3.68 -7.44
N ILE A 227 22.85 -3.82 -8.38
CA ILE A 227 22.19 -5.11 -8.68
C ILE A 227 23.24 -6.12 -9.17
N GLY A 228 24.21 -5.66 -9.99
CA GLY A 228 25.31 -6.49 -10.47
C GLY A 228 26.23 -7.01 -9.36
N ASP A 229 26.51 -6.20 -8.31
CA ASP A 229 27.27 -6.67 -7.17
C ASP A 229 26.54 -7.81 -6.45
N ILE A 230 25.20 -7.73 -6.33
CA ILE A 230 24.41 -8.81 -5.74
C ILE A 230 24.43 -10.06 -6.63
N ALA A 231 24.32 -9.89 -7.97
CA ALA A 231 24.38 -11.00 -8.91
C ALA A 231 25.73 -11.73 -8.89
N GLY A 232 26.83 -10.99 -8.73
CA GLY A 232 28.19 -11.55 -8.63
C GLY A 232 28.57 -12.05 -7.22
N ALA A 233 27.75 -11.80 -6.19
CA ALA A 233 28.02 -12.22 -4.83
C ALA A 233 27.85 -13.73 -4.64
N ASP A 234 28.69 -14.32 -3.76
CA ASP A 234 28.49 -15.71 -3.33
C ASP A 234 27.08 -15.87 -2.70
N PRO A 235 26.25 -16.79 -3.22
CA PRO A 235 24.93 -17.07 -2.63
C PRO A 235 25.01 -17.40 -1.14
N ALA A 236 26.07 -18.09 -0.68
CA ALA A 236 26.28 -18.41 0.74
C ALA A 236 26.41 -17.15 1.61
N LEU A 237 27.08 -16.10 1.12
CA LEU A 237 27.17 -14.80 1.78
C LEU A 237 25.78 -14.17 1.97
N LEU A 238 24.95 -14.18 0.92
CA LEU A 238 23.59 -13.64 0.98
C LEU A 238 22.71 -14.42 1.95
N LEU A 239 22.78 -15.75 1.93
CA LEU A 239 22.03 -16.62 2.86
C LEU A 239 22.46 -16.41 4.31
N GLN A 240 23.75 -16.29 4.58
CA GLN A 240 24.30 -16.05 5.91
C GLN A 240 23.83 -14.70 6.49
N HIS A 241 23.84 -13.65 5.71
CA HIS A 241 23.53 -12.31 6.19
C HIS A 241 22.03 -11.99 6.17
N PHE A 242 21.26 -12.51 5.22
CA PHE A 242 19.85 -12.14 5.03
C PHE A 242 18.86 -13.27 5.35
N GLY A 243 19.37 -14.46 5.70
CA GLY A 243 18.56 -15.65 5.97
C GLY A 243 18.14 -16.38 4.68
N GLN A 244 17.61 -17.60 4.85
CA GLN A 244 17.33 -18.53 3.74
C GLN A 244 16.37 -17.96 2.69
N SER A 245 15.27 -17.36 3.12
CA SER A 245 14.23 -16.88 2.21
C SER A 245 14.67 -15.61 1.47
N PHE A 246 15.09 -14.58 2.20
CA PHE A 246 15.40 -13.28 1.60
C PHE A 246 16.75 -13.29 0.88
N GLY A 247 17.76 -14.05 1.37
CA GLY A 247 19.05 -14.19 0.69
C GLY A 247 18.92 -14.91 -0.66
N ARG A 248 18.12 -15.99 -0.73
CA ARG A 248 17.82 -16.65 -1.99
C ARG A 248 17.07 -15.73 -2.95
N TRP A 249 16.07 -15.01 -2.45
CA TRP A 249 15.32 -14.06 -3.26
C TRP A 249 16.21 -12.93 -3.81
N LEU A 250 17.16 -12.40 -3.02
CA LEU A 250 18.12 -11.38 -3.49
C LEU A 250 18.93 -11.89 -4.68
N HIS A 251 19.44 -13.11 -4.59
CA HIS A 251 20.21 -13.74 -5.68
C HIS A 251 19.35 -13.92 -6.94
N GLU A 252 18.14 -14.49 -6.83
CA GLU A 252 17.24 -14.69 -7.96
C GLU A 252 16.82 -13.34 -8.58
N ALA A 253 16.47 -12.37 -7.74
CA ALA A 253 16.06 -11.03 -8.19
C ALA A 253 17.19 -10.30 -8.96
N ALA A 254 18.45 -10.42 -8.50
CA ALA A 254 19.59 -9.81 -9.17
C ALA A 254 19.87 -10.44 -10.55
N HIS A 255 19.47 -11.71 -10.76
CA HIS A 255 19.51 -12.39 -12.05
C HIS A 255 18.24 -12.18 -12.89
N GLY A 256 17.31 -11.34 -12.43
CA GLY A 256 16.07 -11.06 -13.12
C GLY A 256 15.06 -12.21 -13.11
N ARG A 257 15.17 -13.16 -12.18
CA ARG A 257 14.29 -14.34 -12.10
C ARG A 257 13.09 -14.05 -11.20
N ASP A 258 11.89 -14.20 -11.75
CA ASP A 258 10.63 -14.03 -11.04
C ASP A 258 9.53 -14.82 -11.74
N GLU A 259 9.09 -15.90 -11.11
CA GLU A 259 8.10 -16.82 -11.67
C GLU A 259 6.65 -16.44 -11.31
N ARG A 260 6.45 -15.35 -10.54
CA ARG A 260 5.10 -14.92 -10.13
C ARG A 260 4.24 -14.62 -11.35
N GLU A 261 3.05 -15.17 -11.35
CA GLU A 261 2.03 -14.92 -12.38
C GLU A 261 1.31 -13.59 -12.14
N VAL A 262 0.63 -13.09 -13.17
CA VAL A 262 -0.32 -11.99 -13.05
C VAL A 262 -1.62 -12.55 -12.48
N VAL A 263 -1.95 -12.14 -11.25
CA VAL A 263 -3.10 -12.66 -10.49
C VAL A 263 -4.24 -11.66 -10.59
N THR A 264 -5.27 -11.99 -11.34
CA THR A 264 -6.40 -11.09 -11.64
C THR A 264 -7.32 -10.85 -10.44
N PHE A 265 -7.30 -11.73 -9.46
CA PHE A 265 -8.10 -11.64 -8.24
C PHE A 265 -7.33 -12.18 -7.03
N SER A 266 -7.42 -11.50 -5.90
CA SER A 266 -6.90 -12.00 -4.62
C SER A 266 -7.76 -11.52 -3.46
N GLU A 267 -8.06 -12.44 -2.53
CA GLU A 267 -8.76 -12.12 -1.30
C GLU A 267 -7.89 -11.27 -0.36
N PRO A 268 -8.47 -10.27 0.33
CA PRO A 268 -7.74 -9.51 1.32
C PRO A 268 -7.39 -10.39 2.53
N LYS A 269 -6.13 -10.38 2.96
CA LYS A 269 -5.71 -11.11 4.17
C LYS A 269 -6.19 -10.47 5.46
N SER A 270 -6.44 -9.16 5.45
CA SER A 270 -6.94 -8.40 6.59
C SER A 270 -7.52 -7.06 6.14
N ILE A 271 -8.43 -6.52 6.95
CA ILE A 271 -8.97 -5.16 6.81
C ILE A 271 -8.65 -4.42 8.12
N SER A 272 -8.25 -3.14 8.03
CA SER A 272 -7.90 -2.36 9.22
C SER A 272 -8.26 -0.89 9.08
N ARG A 273 -8.47 -0.26 10.24
CA ARG A 273 -8.63 1.18 10.39
C ARG A 273 -7.63 1.68 11.43
N GLU A 274 -6.87 2.70 11.11
CA GLU A 274 -5.94 3.32 12.05
C GLU A 274 -5.91 4.84 11.86
N THR A 275 -5.60 5.56 12.94
CA THR A 275 -5.43 7.00 12.91
C THR A 275 -4.21 7.44 13.72
N THR A 276 -3.47 8.40 13.19
CA THR A 276 -2.43 9.13 13.92
C THR A 276 -3.05 10.38 14.54
N PHE A 277 -2.88 10.55 15.83
CA PHE A 277 -3.45 11.69 16.57
C PHE A 277 -2.70 12.99 16.23
N GLU A 278 -3.38 14.12 16.30
CA GLU A 278 -2.76 15.43 16.10
C GLU A 278 -1.73 15.77 17.19
N ARG A 279 -1.96 15.31 18.43
CA ARG A 279 -1.03 15.33 19.56
C ARG A 279 -0.90 13.94 20.16
N ASP A 280 0.15 13.66 20.90
CA ASP A 280 0.28 12.39 21.62
C ASP A 280 -0.68 12.36 22.82
N LEU A 281 -1.49 11.29 22.91
CA LEU A 281 -2.54 11.13 23.91
C LEU A 281 -2.09 10.21 25.06
N HIS A 282 -2.47 10.54 26.28
CA HIS A 282 -2.20 9.73 27.46
C HIS A 282 -3.44 8.93 27.87
N ALA A 283 -3.29 7.62 28.08
CA ALA A 283 -4.41 6.70 28.31
C ALA A 283 -5.32 7.10 29.48
N VAL A 284 -4.79 7.72 30.52
CA VAL A 284 -5.57 8.18 31.68
C VAL A 284 -6.12 9.60 31.47
N ARG A 285 -5.25 10.56 31.10
CA ARG A 285 -5.63 11.98 30.98
C ARG A 285 -6.56 12.26 29.81
N ASP A 286 -6.36 11.56 28.70
CA ASP A 286 -7.11 11.74 27.45
C ASP A 286 -8.07 10.57 27.20
N ARG A 287 -8.53 9.93 28.26
CA ARG A 287 -9.35 8.72 28.23
C ARG A 287 -10.62 8.85 27.39
N ALA A 288 -11.34 9.95 27.55
CA ALA A 288 -12.59 10.18 26.82
C ALA A 288 -12.34 10.30 25.32
N GLU A 289 -11.29 11.06 24.90
CA GLU A 289 -10.89 11.23 23.51
C GLU A 289 -10.45 9.90 22.90
N LEU A 290 -9.58 9.16 23.59
CA LEU A 290 -9.12 7.82 23.15
C LEU A 290 -10.28 6.84 23.06
N GLY A 291 -11.23 6.87 24.00
CA GLY A 291 -12.41 6.01 23.99
C GLY A 291 -13.32 6.28 22.79
N ALA A 292 -13.55 7.55 22.47
CA ALA A 292 -14.34 7.96 21.30
C ALA A 292 -13.65 7.53 19.99
N ILE A 293 -12.35 7.79 19.84
CA ILE A 293 -11.56 7.38 18.66
C ILE A 293 -11.60 5.86 18.51
N PHE A 294 -11.40 5.11 19.60
CA PHE A 294 -11.40 3.65 19.58
C PHE A 294 -12.74 3.09 19.15
N THR A 295 -13.85 3.62 19.63
CA THR A 295 -15.20 3.22 19.24
C THR A 295 -15.42 3.49 17.75
N LEU A 296 -15.09 4.71 17.30
CA LEU A 296 -15.24 5.10 15.89
C LEU A 296 -14.43 4.18 14.95
N LEU A 297 -13.20 3.81 15.31
CA LEU A 297 -12.40 2.89 14.50
C LEU A 297 -13.03 1.49 14.41
N CYS A 298 -13.63 1.00 15.51
CA CYS A 298 -14.33 -0.29 15.50
C CYS A 298 -15.59 -0.26 14.62
N GLU A 299 -16.39 0.81 14.71
CA GLU A 299 -17.58 1.03 13.89
C GLU A 299 -17.23 1.15 12.39
N GLN A 300 -16.18 1.90 12.06
CA GLN A 300 -15.69 2.03 10.69
C GLN A 300 -15.18 0.69 10.14
N LEU A 301 -14.49 -0.10 10.96
CA LEU A 301 -14.02 -1.42 10.58
C LEU A 301 -15.18 -2.38 10.33
N ALA A 302 -16.19 -2.38 11.20
CA ALA A 302 -17.42 -3.16 11.02
C ALA A 302 -18.15 -2.79 9.72
N GLY A 303 -18.29 -1.49 9.45
CA GLY A 303 -18.87 -0.99 8.20
C GLY A 303 -18.06 -1.39 6.95
N ASP A 304 -16.72 -1.43 7.06
CA ASP A 304 -15.86 -1.89 5.96
C ASP A 304 -16.02 -3.39 5.71
N LEU A 305 -16.11 -4.21 6.76
CA LEU A 305 -16.34 -5.64 6.67
C LEU A 305 -17.69 -5.92 5.98
N SER A 306 -18.77 -5.28 6.45
CA SER A 306 -20.13 -5.41 5.88
C SER A 306 -20.14 -5.03 4.40
N ARG A 307 -19.62 -3.85 4.05
CA ARG A 307 -19.62 -3.34 2.67
C ARG A 307 -18.83 -4.23 1.70
N LYS A 308 -17.79 -4.91 2.20
CA LYS A 308 -16.95 -5.80 1.41
C LYS A 308 -17.39 -7.26 1.43
N GLY A 309 -18.44 -7.59 2.18
CA GLY A 309 -18.97 -8.95 2.28
C GLY A 309 -18.11 -9.91 3.10
N TYR A 310 -17.37 -9.43 4.13
CA TYR A 310 -16.52 -10.26 4.98
C TYR A 310 -16.96 -10.25 6.44
N ALA A 311 -16.66 -11.33 7.15
CA ALA A 311 -16.60 -11.39 8.60
C ALA A 311 -15.20 -11.83 9.05
N SER A 312 -14.84 -11.50 10.27
CA SER A 312 -13.49 -11.74 10.82
C SER A 312 -13.52 -12.63 12.04
N LYS A 313 -12.55 -13.53 12.16
CA LYS A 313 -12.36 -14.37 13.34
C LYS A 313 -11.22 -13.89 14.25
N THR A 314 -10.29 -13.06 13.73
CA THR A 314 -9.18 -12.53 14.52
C THR A 314 -9.22 -11.01 14.53
N ILE A 315 -9.39 -10.44 15.73
CA ILE A 315 -9.36 -8.99 15.94
C ILE A 315 -8.04 -8.60 16.58
N GLY A 316 -7.39 -7.59 16.02
CA GLY A 316 -6.13 -7.07 16.53
C GLY A 316 -6.12 -5.57 16.73
N ILE A 317 -5.17 -5.11 17.53
CA ILE A 317 -4.86 -3.71 17.72
C ILE A 317 -3.43 -3.42 17.26
N LYS A 318 -3.21 -2.17 16.84
CA LYS A 318 -1.90 -1.60 16.62
C LYS A 318 -1.81 -0.28 17.38
N LEU A 319 -0.81 -0.18 18.24
CA LEU A 319 -0.46 1.06 18.93
C LEU A 319 0.90 1.53 18.46
N ARG A 320 1.07 2.83 18.32
CA ARG A 320 2.39 3.45 18.19
C ARG A 320 2.55 4.49 19.28
N PHE A 321 3.67 4.43 19.98
CA PHE A 321 4.00 5.36 21.04
C PHE A 321 4.70 6.62 20.52
N ASP A 322 4.93 7.59 21.37
CA ASP A 322 5.62 8.85 21.12
C ASP A 322 7.08 8.67 20.60
N ASP A 323 7.76 7.58 20.97
CA ASP A 323 9.07 7.17 20.47
C ASP A 323 9.03 6.40 19.15
N PHE A 324 7.87 6.36 18.47
CA PHE A 324 7.61 5.62 17.23
C PHE A 324 7.69 4.09 17.34
N LYS A 325 7.94 3.50 18.50
CA LYS A 325 7.80 2.05 18.68
C LYS A 325 6.34 1.64 18.57
N SER A 326 6.12 0.51 17.89
CA SER A 326 4.78 -0.03 17.68
C SER A 326 4.62 -1.36 18.41
N VAL A 327 3.40 -1.57 18.93
CA VAL A 327 2.97 -2.82 19.56
C VAL A 327 1.70 -3.29 18.87
N THR A 328 1.60 -4.59 18.61
CA THR A 328 0.39 -5.25 18.11
C THR A 328 -0.03 -6.34 19.07
N ARG A 329 -1.33 -6.55 19.21
CA ARG A 329 -1.93 -7.69 19.94
C ARG A 329 -3.14 -8.17 19.17
N ASP A 330 -3.29 -9.47 19.07
CA ASP A 330 -4.41 -10.11 18.39
C ASP A 330 -5.16 -11.05 19.36
N LEU A 331 -6.47 -11.23 19.12
CA LEU A 331 -7.35 -12.17 19.79
C LEU A 331 -8.18 -12.88 18.72
N THR A 332 -8.14 -14.22 18.74
CA THR A 332 -9.00 -15.05 17.89
C THR A 332 -10.28 -15.38 18.63
N LEU A 333 -11.41 -15.10 18.01
CA LEU A 333 -12.75 -15.34 18.50
C LEU A 333 -13.20 -16.79 18.22
N PRO A 334 -14.16 -17.33 18.94
CA PRO A 334 -14.71 -18.67 18.66
C PRO A 334 -15.47 -18.70 17.32
N ALA A 335 -16.12 -17.62 16.92
CA ALA A 335 -16.87 -17.49 15.68
C ALA A 335 -16.47 -16.21 14.91
N HIS A 336 -16.78 -16.17 13.63
CA HIS A 336 -16.63 -14.95 12.81
C HIS A 336 -17.66 -13.90 13.23
N THR A 337 -17.25 -12.64 13.20
CA THR A 337 -18.10 -11.49 13.49
C THR A 337 -17.82 -10.34 12.51
N LEU A 338 -18.82 -9.53 12.28
CA LEU A 338 -18.73 -8.21 11.65
C LEU A 338 -19.41 -7.14 12.54
N ASP A 339 -19.84 -7.53 13.74
CA ASP A 339 -20.50 -6.65 14.70
C ASP A 339 -19.49 -5.73 15.39
N ALA A 340 -19.79 -4.43 15.43
CA ALA A 340 -18.92 -3.41 16.01
C ALA A 340 -18.68 -3.59 17.51
N VAL A 341 -19.69 -4.10 18.26
CA VAL A 341 -19.60 -4.32 19.71
C VAL A 341 -18.65 -5.48 20.01
N ASP A 342 -18.76 -6.57 19.25
CA ASP A 342 -17.86 -7.71 19.39
C ASP A 342 -16.41 -7.35 19.01
N ILE A 343 -16.24 -6.61 17.91
CA ILE A 343 -14.93 -6.09 17.47
C ILE A 343 -14.34 -5.21 18.59
N ARG A 344 -15.13 -4.28 19.15
CA ARG A 344 -14.68 -3.38 20.22
C ARG A 344 -14.32 -4.14 21.48
N ARG A 345 -15.11 -5.16 21.86
CA ARG A 345 -14.86 -6.01 23.02
C ARG A 345 -13.54 -6.79 22.85
N ALA A 346 -13.33 -7.43 21.70
CA ALA A 346 -12.12 -8.18 21.41
C ALA A 346 -10.88 -7.29 21.34
N ALA A 347 -10.96 -6.16 20.65
CA ALA A 347 -9.89 -5.18 20.60
C ALA A 347 -9.59 -4.58 21.98
N GLY A 348 -10.62 -4.37 22.83
CA GLY A 348 -10.47 -3.96 24.21
C GLY A 348 -9.71 -4.98 25.06
N ALA A 349 -10.00 -6.28 24.89
CA ALA A 349 -9.23 -7.34 25.54
C ALA A 349 -7.76 -7.36 25.08
N CYS A 350 -7.48 -7.00 23.83
CA CYS A 350 -6.11 -6.83 23.33
C CYS A 350 -5.41 -5.63 24.00
N LEU A 351 -6.10 -4.50 24.18
CA LEU A 351 -5.56 -3.30 24.84
C LEU A 351 -5.14 -3.58 26.31
N LYS A 352 -5.92 -4.38 27.04
CA LYS A 352 -5.58 -4.79 28.43
C LYS A 352 -4.23 -5.52 28.57
N ARG A 353 -3.70 -6.03 27.49
CA ARG A 353 -2.43 -6.77 27.43
C ARG A 353 -1.24 -5.87 27.05
N VAL A 354 -1.44 -4.55 27.03
CA VAL A 354 -0.41 -3.58 26.68
C VAL A 354 -0.23 -2.59 27.83
N ASP A 355 1.02 -2.30 28.17
CA ASP A 355 1.34 -1.20 29.07
C ASP A 355 1.03 0.14 28.37
N LEU A 356 0.08 0.89 28.92
CA LEU A 356 -0.40 2.17 28.41
C LEU A 356 0.11 3.37 29.22
N SER A 357 1.16 3.19 30.03
CA SER A 357 1.79 4.28 30.81
C SER A 357 2.41 5.37 29.92
N ARG A 358 2.77 5.03 28.70
CA ARG A 358 3.36 5.92 27.72
C ARG A 358 2.32 6.61 26.86
N ARG A 359 2.68 7.78 26.30
CA ARG A 359 1.81 8.50 25.38
C ARG A 359 1.68 7.74 24.06
N LEU A 360 0.48 7.75 23.51
CA LEU A 360 0.10 7.11 22.27
C LEU A 360 0.10 8.14 21.13
N ARG A 361 0.72 7.81 20.03
CA ARG A 361 0.74 8.59 18.81
C ARG A 361 -0.28 8.09 17.78
N LEU A 362 -0.57 6.78 17.76
CA LEU A 362 -1.47 6.14 16.81
C LEU A 362 -2.21 5.00 17.49
N LEU A 363 -3.46 4.85 17.10
CA LEU A 363 -4.30 3.71 17.42
C LEU A 363 -4.89 3.12 16.14
N GLY A 364 -4.87 1.79 16.03
CA GLY A 364 -5.48 1.04 14.94
C GLY A 364 -6.18 -0.22 15.42
N VAL A 365 -7.21 -0.62 14.68
CA VAL A 365 -7.94 -1.88 14.86
C VAL A 365 -7.90 -2.66 13.54
N ARG A 366 -7.66 -3.97 13.61
CA ARG A 366 -7.49 -4.86 12.46
C ARG A 366 -8.39 -6.07 12.58
N ALA A 367 -9.00 -6.45 11.47
CA ALA A 367 -9.73 -7.69 11.25
C ALA A 367 -8.88 -8.63 10.39
N GLY A 368 -8.61 -9.83 10.86
CA GLY A 368 -7.86 -10.90 10.18
C GLY A 368 -8.61 -12.22 10.23
N ALA A 369 -8.06 -13.28 9.63
CA ALA A 369 -8.76 -14.53 9.42
C ALA A 369 -10.18 -14.28 8.87
N LEU A 370 -10.20 -13.59 7.72
CA LEU A 370 -11.44 -13.21 7.04
C LEU A 370 -12.08 -14.43 6.37
N ALA A 371 -13.41 -14.47 6.38
CA ALA A 371 -14.23 -15.34 5.55
C ALA A 371 -15.29 -14.49 4.85
N THR A 372 -15.68 -14.87 3.64
CA THR A 372 -16.79 -14.21 2.96
C THR A 372 -18.12 -14.57 3.65
N LEU A 373 -19.10 -13.70 3.55
CA LEU A 373 -20.42 -13.98 4.13
C LEU A 373 -21.07 -15.20 3.47
N ASP A 374 -20.82 -15.41 2.18
CA ASP A 374 -21.34 -16.56 1.43
C ASP A 374 -20.74 -17.89 1.95
N GLU A 375 -19.44 -17.91 2.26
CA GLU A 375 -18.80 -19.09 2.89
C GLU A 375 -19.40 -19.44 4.26
N LEU A 376 -19.81 -18.43 5.03
CA LEU A 376 -20.38 -18.64 6.36
C LEU A 376 -21.83 -19.09 6.35
N VAL A 377 -22.58 -18.80 5.28
CA VAL A 377 -23.98 -19.24 5.08
C VAL A 377 -24.04 -20.61 4.39
N ALA A 378 -23.00 -20.97 3.63
CA ALA A 378 -22.95 -22.25 2.93
C ALA A 378 -23.01 -23.40 3.94
N PRO A 379 -23.84 -24.47 3.70
CA PRO A 379 -23.81 -25.65 4.53
C PRO A 379 -22.41 -26.28 4.47
N PRO A 380 -21.93 -26.86 5.58
CA PRO A 380 -20.59 -27.49 5.57
C PRO A 380 -20.55 -28.55 4.46
N PRO A 381 -19.41 -28.68 3.75
CA PRO A 381 -19.28 -29.70 2.72
C PRO A 381 -19.60 -31.08 3.34
N PRO A 382 -20.25 -31.98 2.61
CA PRO A 382 -20.56 -33.29 3.13
C PRO A 382 -19.26 -33.98 3.59
N LEU A 383 -19.26 -34.40 4.84
CA LEU A 383 -18.11 -35.14 5.41
C LEU A 383 -17.85 -36.34 4.53
N GLY A 384 -16.66 -36.42 3.93
CA GLY A 384 -16.21 -37.64 3.23
C GLY A 384 -16.21 -38.82 4.19
N PRO A 385 -16.34 -40.06 3.69
CA PRO A 385 -16.56 -41.26 4.51
C PRO A 385 -15.46 -41.62 5.51
N ASP A 386 -14.36 -40.84 5.61
CA ASP A 386 -13.18 -41.17 6.43
C ASP A 386 -12.89 -40.22 7.60
N ALA A 387 -13.84 -39.40 8.04
CA ALA A 387 -13.64 -38.54 9.22
C ALA A 387 -13.95 -39.30 10.51
N VAL A 388 -12.98 -40.03 11.03
CA VAL A 388 -13.02 -40.66 12.36
C VAL A 388 -12.99 -39.59 13.45
N THR A 389 -14.01 -39.63 14.28
CA THR A 389 -14.28 -38.80 15.46
C THR A 389 -13.09 -38.65 16.40
N SER A 390 -12.56 -37.45 16.57
CA SER A 390 -11.88 -37.04 17.79
C SER A 390 -12.87 -36.22 18.64
N ARG A 391 -13.24 -36.78 19.79
CA ARG A 391 -14.05 -36.13 20.83
C ARG A 391 -13.31 -34.85 21.30
N VAL A 392 -13.93 -33.70 21.13
CA VAL A 392 -13.54 -32.47 21.80
C VAL A 392 -14.39 -32.37 23.06
N GLU A 393 -13.74 -32.40 24.22
CA GLU A 393 -14.38 -32.14 25.51
C GLU A 393 -14.88 -30.70 25.56
N ALA A 394 -16.15 -30.56 25.91
CA ALA A 394 -16.80 -29.28 26.11
C ALA A 394 -16.21 -28.55 27.34
N ARG A 395 -15.57 -27.42 27.15
CA ARG A 395 -15.23 -26.48 28.23
C ARG A 395 -16.42 -25.55 28.50
N GLU A 396 -16.72 -25.38 29.78
CA GLU A 396 -17.81 -24.57 30.30
C GLU A 396 -17.81 -23.10 29.81
N PRO A 397 -18.98 -22.44 29.72
CA PRO A 397 -19.08 -21.07 29.25
C PRO A 397 -18.48 -20.08 30.25
N MET A 398 -17.52 -19.29 29.79
CA MET A 398 -16.95 -18.19 30.56
C MET A 398 -17.98 -17.07 30.78
N THR A 399 -18.23 -16.77 32.01
CA THR A 399 -19.07 -15.67 32.53
C THR A 399 -18.68 -14.32 31.92
N THR A 400 -19.69 -13.60 31.48
CA THR A 400 -19.63 -12.24 30.93
C THR A 400 -19.12 -11.26 31.96
N TYR A 401 -17.92 -10.72 31.82
CA TYR A 401 -17.47 -9.50 32.49
C TYR A 401 -17.45 -8.34 31.48
N GLY A 402 -18.50 -7.53 31.55
CA GLY A 402 -18.50 -6.20 30.96
C GLY A 402 -17.65 -5.27 31.81
N LEU A 403 -16.50 -4.82 31.35
CA LEU A 403 -15.75 -3.72 31.93
C LEU A 403 -15.20 -2.83 30.82
N PRO A 404 -15.50 -1.53 30.88
CA PRO A 404 -14.89 -0.55 29.97
C PRO A 404 -13.42 -0.37 30.34
N LEU A 405 -12.55 -0.44 29.35
CA LEU A 405 -11.08 -0.38 29.55
C LEU A 405 -10.61 0.98 30.07
N PHE A 406 -11.45 1.98 29.88
CA PHE A 406 -11.21 3.35 30.30
C PHE A 406 -12.22 3.82 31.37
N ASP A 407 -13.06 2.93 31.94
CA ASP A 407 -14.11 3.27 32.89
C ASP A 407 -13.82 2.89 34.36
N ALA A 408 -12.63 2.42 34.72
CA ALA A 408 -12.24 2.22 36.10
C ALA A 408 -11.72 3.51 36.73
N ALA A 409 -12.34 3.99 37.81
CA ALA A 409 -11.81 5.09 38.60
C ALA A 409 -10.46 4.68 39.24
N PRO A 410 -9.51 5.61 39.41
CA PRO A 410 -8.29 5.33 40.16
C PRO A 410 -8.65 5.01 41.62
N PRO A 411 -7.90 4.11 42.30
CA PRO A 411 -8.07 3.91 43.70
C PRO A 411 -7.73 5.23 44.43
N GLU A 412 -8.62 5.65 45.32
CA GLU A 412 -8.37 6.75 46.24
C GLU A 412 -7.16 6.42 47.13
N ALA A 413 -6.19 7.31 47.14
CA ALA A 413 -5.07 7.31 48.08
C ALA A 413 -5.21 8.50 49.03
#